data_457ee9fe006803a14278372ece427df2
#
_entry.id   457ee9fe006803a14278372ece427df2
#
_cell.length_a   1.000
_cell.length_b   1.000
_cell.length_c   1.000
_cell.angle_alpha   90.00
_cell.angle_beta   90.00
_cell.angle_gamma   90.00
#
_symmetry.space_group_name_H-M   'P 1'
#
loop_
_entity.id
_entity.type
_entity.pdbx_description
1 polymer ?
#
loop_
_entity_poly.entity_id
_entity_poly.type
_entity_poly.pdbx_seq_one_letter_code
_entity_poly.pdbx_strand_id
1 'polypeptide(L)'
;MELKPEKKNREPKYPNEDEIDKKWYNRPAKKWEKIGLTAATLGGTNVRLKKSLVDEATAYDIFCKELDKYKNEIIKDGGLHFNFVSDPCLPQTIYLNWKCIAYALSQGVPVQVLTKRADWLDHPAVQDALSNPDLLKVGFTLTGCDDIEPGASPNLDRIKAMQMLHDAGVFTWASCEPIIEPKRTLEMIQKSLDCCDHYKIGILSGKKSYSPQDIRNFVADVKALNPKDVAWKNSLLLFIKKP
;
A
#
# COMPACT_ATOMS: atom_id res chain seq x y z
N MET A 1 17.31 31.59 29.53
CA MET A 1 17.52 30.18 29.14
C MET A 1 16.15 29.50 29.24
N GLU A 2 15.37 29.55 28.17
CA GLU A 2 14.01 29.02 28.16
C GLU A 2 14.07 27.51 27.96
N LEU A 3 13.51 26.76 28.91
CA LEU A 3 13.34 25.34 28.87
C LEU A 3 12.31 24.97 27.78
N LYS A 4 12.74 24.23 26.75
CA LYS A 4 11.84 23.66 25.77
C LYS A 4 10.87 22.71 26.49
N PRO A 5 9.55 22.75 26.20
CA PRO A 5 8.61 21.87 26.84
C PRO A 5 8.93 20.40 26.46
N GLU A 6 9.04 19.55 27.48
CA GLU A 6 9.15 18.11 27.34
C GLU A 6 8.03 17.58 26.42
N LYS A 7 8.41 16.81 25.40
CA LYS A 7 7.45 16.06 24.60
C LYS A 7 6.78 15.06 25.51
N LYS A 8 5.55 15.34 25.93
CA LYS A 8 4.69 14.35 26.59
C LYS A 8 4.66 13.11 25.72
N ASN A 9 5.18 11.99 26.24
CA ASN A 9 4.93 10.66 25.70
C ASN A 9 3.41 10.51 25.64
N ARG A 10 2.85 10.55 24.42
CA ARG A 10 1.44 10.21 24.24
C ARG A 10 1.34 8.72 24.47
N GLU A 11 0.63 8.32 25.50
CA GLU A 11 0.17 6.94 25.62
C GLU A 11 -0.48 6.50 24.29
N PRO A 12 -0.25 5.26 23.84
CA PRO A 12 -0.86 4.76 22.62
C PRO A 12 -2.38 4.96 22.73
N LYS A 13 -2.96 5.63 21.78
CA LYS A 13 -4.36 6.06 21.78
C LYS A 13 -5.34 4.87 21.85
N TYR A 14 -4.83 3.63 21.67
CA TYR A 14 -5.58 2.38 21.64
C TYR A 14 -4.73 1.23 22.22
N PRO A 15 -5.18 0.58 23.31
CA PRO A 15 -4.40 -0.46 24.02
C PRO A 15 -4.11 -1.73 23.21
N ASN A 16 -4.79 -1.96 22.10
CA ASN A 16 -4.67 -3.19 21.28
C ASN A 16 -4.08 -2.94 19.89
N GLU A 17 -3.49 -1.78 19.64
CA GLU A 17 -2.82 -1.51 18.35
C GLU A 17 -1.61 -2.44 18.11
N ASP A 18 -1.05 -3.00 19.18
CA ASP A 18 0.15 -3.84 19.11
C ASP A 18 -0.11 -5.28 18.61
N GLU A 19 -1.32 -5.78 18.65
CA GLU A 19 -1.58 -7.20 18.33
C GLU A 19 -2.04 -7.42 16.88
N ILE A 20 -2.74 -6.47 16.29
CA ILE A 20 -3.38 -6.65 14.97
C ILE A 20 -2.53 -6.10 13.82
N ASP A 21 -1.73 -5.07 14.06
CA ASP A 21 -0.99 -4.33 13.02
C ASP A 21 0.54 -4.34 13.20
N LYS A 22 1.09 -5.35 13.88
CA LYS A 22 2.55 -5.49 14.08
C LYS A 22 3.36 -5.61 12.79
N LYS A 23 2.70 -5.81 11.66
CA LYS A 23 3.42 -6.19 10.45
C LYS A 23 3.97 -5.05 9.60
N TRP A 24 3.40 -3.84 9.54
CA TRP A 24 3.87 -2.84 8.57
C TRP A 24 3.63 -1.37 8.92
N TYR A 25 2.49 -1.01 9.50
CA TYR A 25 2.00 0.37 9.52
C TYR A 25 2.23 1.13 10.83
N ASN A 26 2.35 0.45 11.96
CA ASN A 26 2.33 1.08 13.30
C ASN A 26 3.63 0.95 14.08
N ARG A 27 4.69 0.41 13.51
CA ARG A 27 6.00 0.34 14.14
C ARG A 27 6.86 1.57 13.79
N PRO A 28 7.75 2.01 14.68
CA PRO A 28 8.73 3.05 14.31
C PRO A 28 9.52 2.60 13.08
N ALA A 29 9.67 3.51 12.11
CA ALA A 29 10.45 3.23 10.92
C ALA A 29 11.89 2.85 11.32
N LYS A 30 12.34 1.68 10.89
CA LYS A 30 13.72 1.23 11.10
C LYS A 30 14.68 2.06 10.27
N LYS A 31 15.98 2.00 10.62
CA LYS A 31 17.00 2.81 9.94
C LYS A 31 17.00 2.56 8.42
N TRP A 32 16.87 1.32 7.97
CA TRP A 32 16.83 0.94 6.56
C TRP A 32 15.56 1.42 5.83
N GLU A 33 14.43 1.55 6.52
CA GLU A 33 13.18 2.10 5.95
C GLU A 33 13.26 3.59 5.64
N LYS A 34 14.22 4.29 6.22
CA LYS A 34 14.48 5.72 5.98
C LYS A 34 15.41 5.95 4.80
N ILE A 35 15.97 4.89 4.24
CA ILE A 35 17.03 4.92 3.26
C ILE A 35 16.44 4.70 1.85
N GLY A 36 16.84 5.52 0.93
CA GLY A 36 16.83 5.34 -0.53
C GLY A 36 15.51 5.04 -1.24
N LEU A 37 14.62 4.25 -0.64
CA LEU A 37 13.36 3.81 -1.23
C LEU A 37 12.35 4.92 -1.51
N THR A 38 12.58 6.08 -1.00
CA THR A 38 11.84 7.28 -1.34
C THR A 38 12.57 8.10 -2.40
N ALA A 39 13.14 7.44 -3.40
CA ALA A 39 13.84 8.10 -4.50
C ALA A 39 12.96 9.12 -5.22
N ALA A 40 11.69 8.87 -5.23
CA ALA A 40 10.74 9.78 -5.84
C ALA A 40 9.69 10.14 -4.82
N THR A 41 9.71 11.35 -4.34
CA THR A 41 8.44 12.00 -4.04
C THR A 41 8.49 13.28 -3.28
N LEU A 42 7.74 14.14 -3.78
CA LEU A 42 6.98 15.11 -3.00
C LEU A 42 5.54 14.91 -3.43
N GLY A 43 4.63 14.71 -2.49
CA GLY A 43 3.23 14.49 -2.75
C GLY A 43 2.65 15.50 -3.77
N GLY A 44 1.73 15.04 -4.60
CA GLY A 44 1.12 15.83 -5.67
C GLY A 44 1.72 15.55 -7.04
N THR A 45 1.36 16.37 -8.01
CA THR A 45 1.73 16.24 -9.42
C THR A 45 3.21 16.49 -9.74
N ASN A 46 4.01 16.94 -8.78
CA ASN A 46 5.44 17.28 -8.95
C ASN A 46 6.34 16.23 -8.32
N VAL A 47 6.36 15.04 -8.90
CA VAL A 47 7.26 13.97 -8.47
C VAL A 47 8.66 14.21 -9.04
N ARG A 48 9.68 14.22 -8.19
CA ARG A 48 11.09 14.38 -8.57
C ARG A 48 12.01 13.65 -7.60
N LEU A 49 13.17 13.27 -8.09
CA LEU A 49 14.24 12.73 -7.23
C LEU A 49 14.61 13.72 -6.12
N LYS A 50 14.93 13.21 -4.97
CA LYS A 50 15.57 14.02 -3.92
C LYS A 50 16.92 14.53 -4.45
N LYS A 51 17.26 15.78 -4.13
CA LYS A 51 18.54 16.38 -4.56
C LYS A 51 19.77 15.55 -4.20
N SER A 52 19.72 14.83 -3.07
CA SER A 52 20.79 13.93 -2.61
C SER A 52 21.01 12.69 -3.46
N LEU A 53 20.05 12.36 -4.34
CA LEU A 53 20.13 11.18 -5.22
C LEU A 53 20.67 11.52 -6.61
N VAL A 54 20.91 12.79 -6.88
CA VAL A 54 21.52 13.34 -8.10
C VAL A 54 20.75 12.94 -9.37
N ASP A 55 20.77 11.68 -9.76
CA ASP A 55 20.09 11.11 -10.91
C ASP A 55 19.57 9.67 -10.62
N GLU A 56 18.86 9.08 -11.56
CA GLU A 56 18.27 7.75 -11.39
C GLU A 56 19.30 6.63 -11.27
N ALA A 57 20.44 6.72 -11.98
CA ALA A 57 21.50 5.74 -11.90
C ALA A 57 22.14 5.74 -10.51
N THR A 58 22.47 6.91 -10.00
CA THR A 58 22.99 7.08 -8.63
C THR A 58 21.97 6.61 -7.59
N ALA A 59 20.69 6.92 -7.79
CA ALA A 59 19.62 6.49 -6.89
C ALA A 59 19.51 4.96 -6.85
N TYR A 60 19.59 4.31 -8.00
CA TYR A 60 19.58 2.86 -8.12
C TYR A 60 20.78 2.21 -7.43
N ASP A 61 21.97 2.73 -7.67
CA ASP A 61 23.22 2.22 -7.05
C ASP A 61 23.18 2.35 -5.52
N ILE A 62 22.67 3.47 -5.00
CA ILE A 62 22.47 3.65 -3.57
C ILE A 62 21.47 2.61 -3.04
N PHE A 63 20.34 2.43 -3.73
CA PHE A 63 19.36 1.42 -3.36
C PHE A 63 19.94 0.03 -3.27
N CYS A 64 20.70 -0.41 -4.30
CA CYS A 64 21.33 -1.74 -4.34
C CYS A 64 22.29 -1.93 -3.16
N LYS A 65 23.19 -0.98 -2.93
CA LYS A 65 24.16 -1.03 -1.80
C LYS A 65 23.47 -1.10 -0.43
N GLU A 66 22.38 -0.38 -0.26
CA GLU A 66 21.62 -0.37 1.00
C GLU A 66 20.80 -1.65 1.17
N LEU A 67 20.21 -2.15 0.09
CA LEU A 67 19.52 -3.43 0.10
C LEU A 67 20.48 -4.55 0.51
N ASP A 68 21.62 -4.66 -0.15
CA ASP A 68 22.64 -5.69 0.14
C ASP A 68 23.07 -5.65 1.62
N LYS A 69 23.24 -4.45 2.15
CA LYS A 69 23.65 -4.26 3.55
C LYS A 69 22.60 -4.69 4.56
N TYR A 70 21.31 -4.48 4.27
CA TYR A 70 20.23 -4.70 5.22
C TYR A 70 19.30 -5.85 4.83
N LYS A 71 19.63 -6.61 3.80
CA LYS A 71 18.80 -7.66 3.21
C LYS A 71 18.22 -8.64 4.25
N ASN A 72 19.06 -9.17 5.13
CA ASN A 72 18.61 -10.15 6.12
C ASN A 72 17.61 -9.57 7.15
N GLU A 73 17.81 -8.30 7.53
CA GLU A 73 16.88 -7.60 8.42
C GLU A 73 15.55 -7.34 7.70
N ILE A 74 15.62 -6.93 6.44
CA ILE A 74 14.45 -6.66 5.60
C ILE A 74 13.62 -7.92 5.42
N ILE A 75 14.23 -9.05 5.08
CA ILE A 75 13.54 -10.34 4.91
C ILE A 75 12.89 -10.77 6.24
N LYS A 76 13.62 -10.67 7.36
CA LYS A 76 13.10 -10.97 8.70
C LYS A 76 11.88 -10.14 9.06
N ASP A 77 11.83 -8.90 8.59
CA ASP A 77 10.72 -7.97 8.83
C ASP A 77 9.57 -8.13 7.82
N GLY A 78 9.69 -9.08 6.87
CA GLY A 78 8.64 -9.42 5.90
C GLY A 78 8.78 -8.75 4.54
N GLY A 79 9.92 -8.13 4.23
CA GLY A 79 10.24 -7.56 2.93
C GLY A 79 10.07 -6.04 2.82
N LEU A 80 10.02 -5.54 1.60
CA LEU A 80 9.90 -4.11 1.29
C LEU A 80 8.46 -3.73 0.93
N HIS A 81 8.08 -2.49 1.24
CA HIS A 81 6.82 -1.90 0.78
C HIS A 81 7.07 -0.69 -0.13
N PHE A 82 6.61 -0.78 -1.37
CA PHE A 82 6.59 0.30 -2.36
C PHE A 82 5.17 0.86 -2.47
N ASN A 83 4.82 2.12 -2.17
CA ASN A 83 5.59 2.92 -1.23
C ASN A 83 4.60 3.84 -0.50
N PHE A 84 4.99 4.47 0.60
CA PHE A 84 4.08 5.25 1.45
C PHE A 84 3.90 6.71 1.02
N VAL A 85 4.77 7.23 0.18
CA VAL A 85 4.86 8.67 -0.09
C VAL A 85 4.37 9.03 -1.48
N SER A 86 4.49 8.12 -2.45
CA SER A 86 4.00 8.28 -3.82
C SER A 86 3.53 6.96 -4.38
N ASP A 87 2.81 7.04 -5.48
CA ASP A 87 2.44 5.86 -6.23
C ASP A 87 3.68 5.34 -7.02
N PRO A 88 4.10 4.07 -6.86
CA PRO A 88 5.27 3.52 -7.53
C PRO A 88 5.09 3.32 -9.04
N CYS A 89 3.86 3.42 -9.54
CA CYS A 89 3.51 3.22 -10.93
C CYS A 89 3.25 4.52 -11.69
N LEU A 90 3.67 5.67 -11.16
CA LEU A 90 3.58 6.94 -11.87
C LEU A 90 4.52 6.94 -13.09
N PRO A 91 4.11 7.51 -14.25
CA PRO A 91 4.95 7.55 -15.46
C PRO A 91 6.36 8.10 -15.24
N GLN A 92 6.51 9.05 -14.31
CA GLN A 92 7.77 9.70 -14.01
C GLN A 92 8.72 8.85 -13.15
N THR A 93 8.25 7.83 -12.48
CA THR A 93 9.01 7.07 -11.49
C THR A 93 8.97 5.57 -11.67
N ILE A 94 8.11 5.09 -12.54
CA ILE A 94 7.87 3.67 -12.76
C ILE A 94 9.17 2.93 -13.11
N TYR A 95 9.96 3.47 -14.01
CA TYR A 95 11.20 2.84 -14.46
C TYR A 95 12.15 2.56 -13.28
N LEU A 96 12.46 3.60 -12.49
CA LEU A 96 13.36 3.46 -11.34
C LEU A 96 12.76 2.55 -10.26
N ASN A 97 11.48 2.74 -9.92
CA ASN A 97 10.82 1.94 -8.88
C ASN A 97 10.82 0.46 -9.24
N TRP A 98 10.41 0.12 -10.47
CA TRP A 98 10.32 -1.28 -10.88
C TRP A 98 11.69 -1.92 -11.13
N LYS A 99 12.69 -1.16 -11.54
CA LYS A 99 14.08 -1.61 -11.58
C LYS A 99 14.59 -1.97 -10.16
N CYS A 100 14.29 -1.15 -9.17
CA CYS A 100 14.60 -1.44 -7.77
C CYS A 100 13.82 -2.66 -7.24
N ILE A 101 12.56 -2.81 -7.61
CA ILE A 101 11.72 -3.95 -7.25
C ILE A 101 12.31 -5.24 -7.85
N ALA A 102 12.60 -5.24 -9.15
CA ALA A 102 13.21 -6.40 -9.82
C ALA A 102 14.52 -6.81 -9.17
N TYR A 103 15.39 -5.85 -8.82
CA TYR A 103 16.61 -6.14 -8.08
C TYR A 103 16.33 -6.75 -6.71
N ALA A 104 15.39 -6.19 -5.93
CA ALA A 104 15.05 -6.74 -4.63
C ALA A 104 14.55 -8.20 -4.72
N LEU A 105 13.67 -8.48 -5.68
CA LEU A 105 13.15 -9.82 -5.94
C LEU A 105 14.26 -10.78 -6.36
N SER A 106 15.20 -10.36 -7.23
CA SER A 106 16.36 -11.17 -7.63
C SER A 106 17.29 -11.51 -6.47
N GLN A 107 17.31 -10.67 -5.42
CA GLN A 107 18.03 -10.91 -4.18
C GLN A 107 17.25 -11.76 -3.16
N GLY A 108 16.07 -12.29 -3.52
CA GLY A 108 15.21 -13.06 -2.63
C GLY A 108 14.49 -12.23 -1.58
N VAL A 109 14.36 -10.93 -1.77
CA VAL A 109 13.66 -10.02 -0.84
C VAL A 109 12.19 -9.90 -1.27
N PRO A 110 11.22 -10.28 -0.42
CA PRO A 110 9.81 -10.08 -0.72
C PRO A 110 9.46 -8.60 -0.88
N VAL A 111 8.63 -8.30 -1.87
CA VAL A 111 8.19 -6.93 -2.14
C VAL A 111 6.67 -6.84 -2.16
N GLN A 112 6.14 -5.81 -1.53
CA GLN A 112 4.73 -5.43 -1.59
C GLN A 112 4.60 -4.06 -2.25
N VAL A 113 3.73 -3.97 -3.25
CA VAL A 113 3.40 -2.75 -3.99
C VAL A 113 1.96 -2.34 -3.69
N LEU A 114 1.69 -1.03 -3.61
CA LEU A 114 0.35 -0.48 -3.58
C LEU A 114 0.24 0.66 -4.59
N THR A 115 -0.76 0.61 -5.47
CA THR A 115 -0.96 1.61 -6.52
C THR A 115 -2.44 1.98 -6.72
N LYS A 116 -2.67 3.14 -7.31
CA LYS A 116 -3.96 3.59 -7.86
C LYS A 116 -3.96 3.62 -9.40
N ARG A 117 -2.93 3.05 -10.01
CA ARG A 117 -2.78 3.01 -11.47
C ARG A 117 -2.99 1.60 -12.00
N ALA A 118 -3.47 1.51 -13.26
CA ALA A 118 -3.71 0.24 -13.96
C ALA A 118 -2.97 0.16 -15.30
N ASP A 119 -2.42 1.27 -15.78
CA ASP A 119 -1.86 1.47 -17.12
C ASP A 119 -0.34 1.26 -17.15
N TRP A 120 0.18 0.30 -16.39
CA TRP A 120 1.62 0.12 -16.21
C TRP A 120 2.11 -1.31 -16.44
N LEU A 121 1.21 -2.26 -16.58
CA LEU A 121 1.57 -3.69 -16.67
C LEU A 121 2.47 -4.01 -17.87
N ASP A 122 2.27 -3.33 -19.00
CA ASP A 122 3.07 -3.53 -20.21
C ASP A 122 4.43 -2.81 -20.18
N HIS A 123 4.75 -2.11 -19.08
CA HIS A 123 6.02 -1.37 -18.99
C HIS A 123 7.20 -2.37 -18.88
N PRO A 124 8.27 -2.22 -19.70
CA PRO A 124 9.37 -3.19 -19.75
C PRO A 124 10.02 -3.50 -18.39
N ALA A 125 10.19 -2.48 -17.54
CA ALA A 125 10.77 -2.67 -16.20
C ALA A 125 9.89 -3.52 -15.26
N VAL A 126 8.60 -3.70 -15.57
CA VAL A 126 7.67 -4.53 -14.80
C VAL A 126 7.86 -6.00 -15.14
N GLN A 127 8.13 -6.31 -16.41
CA GLN A 127 8.26 -7.69 -16.88
C GLN A 127 9.42 -8.43 -16.17
N ASP A 128 10.50 -7.74 -15.89
CA ASP A 128 11.63 -8.30 -15.12
C ASP A 128 11.23 -8.69 -13.70
N ALA A 129 10.37 -7.88 -13.06
CA ALA A 129 9.87 -8.16 -11.72
C ALA A 129 8.88 -9.33 -11.70
N LEU A 130 8.05 -9.49 -12.72
CA LEU A 130 7.06 -10.58 -12.83
C LEU A 130 7.70 -11.96 -13.01
N SER A 131 9.00 -12.07 -13.27
CA SER A 131 9.72 -13.35 -13.32
C SER A 131 9.82 -14.05 -11.95
N ASN A 132 9.55 -13.35 -10.85
CA ASN A 132 9.56 -13.89 -9.49
C ASN A 132 8.22 -13.61 -8.77
N PRO A 133 7.11 -14.18 -9.24
CA PRO A 133 5.77 -13.85 -8.75
C PRO A 133 5.56 -14.22 -7.27
N ASP A 134 6.18 -15.28 -6.75
CA ASP A 134 6.02 -15.77 -5.38
C ASP A 134 6.50 -14.76 -4.32
N LEU A 135 7.43 -13.90 -4.67
CA LEU A 135 8.00 -12.88 -3.78
C LEU A 135 7.33 -11.52 -3.96
N LEU A 136 6.47 -11.37 -4.97
CA LEU A 136 5.80 -10.11 -5.30
C LEU A 136 4.35 -10.13 -4.84
N LYS A 137 3.94 -9.07 -4.12
CA LYS A 137 2.55 -8.81 -3.77
C LYS A 137 2.14 -7.46 -4.35
N VAL A 138 1.10 -7.44 -5.16
CA VAL A 138 0.61 -6.20 -5.76
C VAL A 138 -0.78 -5.86 -5.25
N GLY A 139 -0.92 -4.66 -4.71
CA GLY A 139 -2.17 -4.14 -4.19
C GLY A 139 -2.70 -2.97 -4.99
N PHE A 140 -4.02 -2.87 -5.01
CA PHE A 140 -4.72 -1.73 -5.58
C PHE A 140 -5.61 -1.06 -4.54
N THR A 141 -5.62 0.27 -4.52
CA THR A 141 -6.62 0.99 -3.72
C THR A 141 -7.96 0.91 -4.44
N LEU A 142 -8.98 0.42 -3.77
CA LEU A 142 -10.34 0.26 -4.32
C LEU A 142 -11.35 1.00 -3.44
N THR A 143 -11.63 2.26 -3.78
CA THR A 143 -12.62 3.09 -3.06
C THR A 143 -14.01 3.02 -3.70
N GLY A 144 -14.07 2.76 -5.02
CA GLY A 144 -15.26 2.89 -5.86
C GLY A 144 -15.64 4.33 -6.20
N CYS A 145 -14.80 5.31 -5.83
CA CYS A 145 -15.10 6.75 -5.97
C CYS A 145 -14.13 7.42 -6.96
N ASP A 146 -14.24 7.08 -8.24
CA ASP A 146 -13.37 7.62 -9.30
C ASP A 146 -13.48 9.14 -9.44
N ASP A 147 -14.63 9.70 -9.11
CA ASP A 147 -14.95 11.13 -9.18
C ASP A 147 -14.12 12.00 -8.23
N ILE A 148 -13.56 11.41 -7.18
CA ILE A 148 -12.75 12.13 -6.19
C ILE A 148 -11.28 11.69 -6.16
N GLU A 149 -10.86 10.86 -7.09
CA GLU A 149 -9.47 10.38 -7.23
C GLU A 149 -8.82 10.88 -8.54
N PRO A 150 -8.62 12.21 -8.72
CA PRO A 150 -8.08 12.75 -9.95
C PRO A 150 -6.67 12.20 -10.21
N GLY A 151 -6.41 11.79 -11.46
CA GLY A 151 -5.13 11.24 -11.88
C GLY A 151 -4.89 9.78 -11.53
N ALA A 152 -5.80 9.13 -10.85
CA ALA A 152 -5.81 7.68 -10.67
C ALA A 152 -6.51 6.98 -11.84
N SER A 153 -6.17 5.72 -12.12
CA SER A 153 -6.95 4.91 -13.07
C SER A 153 -8.33 4.59 -12.48
N PRO A 154 -9.38 4.43 -13.30
CA PRO A 154 -10.70 3.99 -12.81
C PRO A 154 -10.62 2.71 -11.98
N ASN A 155 -11.44 2.59 -10.93
CA ASN A 155 -11.42 1.41 -10.05
C ASN A 155 -11.65 0.10 -10.83
N LEU A 156 -12.50 0.10 -11.85
CA LEU A 156 -12.73 -1.10 -12.68
C LEU A 156 -11.50 -1.50 -13.51
N ASP A 157 -10.71 -0.54 -13.95
CA ASP A 157 -9.46 -0.84 -14.67
C ASP A 157 -8.39 -1.37 -13.70
N ARG A 158 -8.37 -0.88 -12.45
CA ARG A 158 -7.52 -1.45 -11.38
C ARG A 158 -7.89 -2.91 -11.10
N ILE A 159 -9.19 -3.27 -11.10
CA ILE A 159 -9.64 -4.65 -10.93
C ILE A 159 -9.23 -5.52 -12.13
N LYS A 160 -9.31 -5.01 -13.37
CA LYS A 160 -8.80 -5.74 -14.54
C LYS A 160 -7.30 -6.00 -14.44
N ALA A 161 -6.52 -4.99 -14.06
CA ALA A 161 -5.09 -5.13 -13.84
C ALA A 161 -4.77 -6.14 -12.71
N MET A 162 -5.56 -6.12 -11.63
CA MET A 162 -5.49 -7.11 -10.55
C MET A 162 -5.73 -8.53 -11.08
N GLN A 163 -6.76 -8.74 -11.92
CA GLN A 163 -7.06 -10.02 -12.52
C GLN A 163 -5.88 -10.53 -13.36
N MET A 164 -5.31 -9.68 -14.23
CA MET A 164 -4.16 -10.06 -15.06
C MET A 164 -2.95 -10.52 -14.21
N LEU A 165 -2.68 -9.83 -13.11
CA LEU A 165 -1.60 -10.20 -12.17
C LEU A 165 -1.91 -11.49 -11.42
N HIS A 166 -3.13 -11.65 -10.95
CA HIS A 166 -3.59 -12.87 -10.28
C HIS A 166 -3.48 -14.09 -11.20
N ASP A 167 -3.89 -13.96 -12.46
CA ASP A 167 -3.78 -15.02 -13.48
C ASP A 167 -2.31 -15.35 -13.81
N ALA A 168 -1.39 -14.39 -13.63
CA ALA A 168 0.05 -14.59 -13.73
C ALA A 168 0.71 -15.16 -12.46
N GLY A 169 -0.08 -15.53 -11.45
CA GLY A 169 0.40 -16.13 -10.19
C GLY A 169 0.91 -15.14 -9.15
N VAL A 170 0.73 -13.84 -9.35
CA VAL A 170 1.10 -12.81 -8.37
C VAL A 170 0.05 -12.75 -7.27
N PHE A 171 0.49 -12.73 -6.00
CA PHE A 171 -0.41 -12.47 -4.88
C PHE A 171 -0.98 -11.06 -4.98
N THR A 172 -2.29 -10.94 -5.08
CA THR A 172 -3.00 -9.67 -5.23
C THR A 172 -3.75 -9.28 -3.96
N TRP A 173 -3.85 -7.97 -3.70
CA TRP A 173 -4.58 -7.47 -2.55
C TRP A 173 -5.23 -6.13 -2.80
N ALA A 174 -6.30 -5.85 -2.06
CA ALA A 174 -7.03 -4.60 -2.15
C ALA A 174 -6.89 -3.76 -0.87
N SER A 175 -6.58 -2.48 -1.03
CA SER A 175 -6.71 -1.47 0.01
C SER A 175 -8.05 -0.75 -0.17
N CYS A 176 -9.07 -1.18 0.57
CA CYS A 176 -10.35 -0.47 0.67
C CYS A 176 -10.27 0.55 1.82
N GLU A 177 -9.25 1.41 1.74
CA GLU A 177 -8.94 2.43 2.72
C GLU A 177 -8.54 3.74 2.03
N PRO A 178 -9.30 4.82 2.29
CA PRO A 178 -10.47 4.86 3.17
C PRO A 178 -11.77 4.40 2.50
N ILE A 179 -12.70 3.83 3.27
CA ILE A 179 -14.09 3.78 2.88
C ILE A 179 -14.60 5.23 2.78
N ILE A 180 -15.06 5.63 1.62
CA ILE A 180 -15.68 6.94 1.36
C ILE A 180 -17.19 6.80 1.33
N GLU A 181 -17.68 5.90 0.50
CA GLU A 181 -19.08 5.48 0.38
C GLU A 181 -19.15 3.96 0.54
N PRO A 182 -19.74 3.45 1.63
CA PRO A 182 -19.77 2.01 1.91
C PRO A 182 -20.32 1.16 0.77
N LYS A 183 -21.39 1.61 0.11
CA LYS A 183 -22.01 0.88 -1.01
C LYS A 183 -21.07 0.73 -2.21
N ARG A 184 -20.38 1.82 -2.61
CA ARG A 184 -19.43 1.80 -3.72
C ARG A 184 -18.23 0.92 -3.39
N THR A 185 -17.70 0.99 -2.16
CA THR A 185 -16.61 0.12 -1.73
C THR A 185 -17.03 -1.36 -1.72
N LEU A 186 -18.25 -1.67 -1.26
CA LEU A 186 -18.80 -3.04 -1.29
C LEU A 186 -18.89 -3.58 -2.72
N GLU A 187 -19.32 -2.76 -3.68
CA GLU A 187 -19.35 -3.13 -5.10
C GLU A 187 -17.96 -3.47 -5.65
N MET A 188 -16.92 -2.72 -5.26
CA MET A 188 -15.55 -3.03 -5.68
C MET A 188 -15.06 -4.36 -5.08
N ILE A 189 -15.36 -4.62 -3.81
CA ILE A 189 -15.05 -5.90 -3.18
C ILE A 189 -15.74 -7.03 -3.94
N GLN A 190 -17.04 -6.90 -4.21
CA GLN A 190 -17.81 -7.91 -4.94
C GLN A 190 -17.24 -8.21 -6.33
N LYS A 191 -16.80 -7.17 -7.05
CA LYS A 191 -16.24 -7.31 -8.42
C LYS A 191 -14.83 -7.88 -8.44
N SER A 192 -14.11 -7.87 -7.32
CA SER A 192 -12.72 -8.33 -7.22
C SER A 192 -12.55 -9.66 -6.47
N LEU A 193 -13.63 -10.34 -6.06
CA LEU A 193 -13.58 -11.57 -5.26
C LEU A 193 -12.72 -12.67 -5.89
N ASP A 194 -12.82 -12.84 -7.21
CA ASP A 194 -12.14 -13.92 -7.92
C ASP A 194 -10.64 -13.66 -8.14
N CYS A 195 -10.21 -12.40 -8.00
CA CYS A 195 -8.83 -11.99 -8.26
C CYS A 195 -8.15 -11.27 -7.11
N CYS A 196 -8.71 -11.27 -5.91
CA CYS A 196 -8.14 -10.62 -4.74
C CYS A 196 -7.93 -11.62 -3.60
N ASP A 197 -6.67 -11.82 -3.21
CA ASP A 197 -6.31 -12.77 -2.16
C ASP A 197 -6.46 -12.20 -0.77
N HIS A 198 -6.38 -10.86 -0.61
CA HIS A 198 -6.44 -10.20 0.69
C HIS A 198 -7.03 -8.79 0.60
N TYR A 199 -7.92 -8.46 1.52
CA TYR A 199 -8.50 -7.14 1.66
C TYR A 199 -8.03 -6.45 2.93
N LYS A 200 -7.60 -5.18 2.84
CA LYS A 200 -7.39 -4.28 3.98
C LYS A 200 -8.48 -3.23 3.96
N ILE A 201 -9.31 -3.21 4.98
CA ILE A 201 -10.51 -2.37 5.02
C ILE A 201 -10.45 -1.40 6.19
N GLY A 202 -10.56 -0.10 5.90
CA GLY A 202 -10.48 0.95 6.91
C GLY A 202 -11.33 2.17 6.58
N ILE A 203 -11.73 2.91 7.61
CA ILE A 203 -12.58 4.10 7.49
C ILE A 203 -11.79 5.36 7.19
N LEU A 204 -12.47 6.36 6.62
CA LEU A 204 -11.94 7.70 6.41
C LEU A 204 -11.54 8.36 7.75
N SER A 205 -10.40 9.01 7.79
CA SER A 205 -10.01 9.89 8.88
C SER A 205 -10.83 11.19 8.86
N GLY A 206 -11.16 11.75 10.03
CA GLY A 206 -11.91 12.99 10.12
C GLY A 206 -13.44 12.81 9.93
N LYS A 207 -14.09 13.83 9.30
CA LYS A 207 -15.55 13.83 9.09
C LYS A 207 -15.96 12.78 8.07
N LYS A 208 -17.01 12.03 8.38
CA LYS A 208 -17.57 10.94 7.57
C LYS A 208 -18.99 11.26 7.15
N SER A 209 -19.40 10.77 5.99
CA SER A 209 -20.77 10.86 5.49
C SER A 209 -21.67 9.70 5.93
N TYR A 210 -21.12 8.74 6.68
CA TYR A 210 -21.80 7.53 7.12
C TYR A 210 -21.78 7.38 8.66
N SER A 211 -22.76 6.69 9.19
CA SER A 211 -22.93 6.38 10.62
C SER A 211 -22.20 5.08 11.01
N PRO A 212 -22.02 4.82 12.33
CA PRO A 212 -21.56 3.50 12.80
C PRO A 212 -22.47 2.35 12.34
N GLN A 213 -23.78 2.58 12.22
CA GLN A 213 -24.71 1.55 11.74
C GLN A 213 -24.49 1.21 10.28
N ASP A 214 -24.20 2.19 9.42
CA ASP A 214 -23.89 1.94 8.01
C ASP A 214 -22.64 1.06 7.86
N ILE A 215 -21.62 1.27 8.70
CA ILE A 215 -20.41 0.44 8.69
C ILE A 215 -20.67 -0.95 9.30
N ARG A 216 -21.55 -1.09 10.32
CA ARG A 216 -21.98 -2.42 10.79
C ARG A 216 -22.64 -3.23 9.68
N ASN A 217 -23.55 -2.60 8.92
CA ASN A 217 -24.21 -3.22 7.78
C ASN A 217 -23.19 -3.60 6.70
N PHE A 218 -22.30 -2.68 6.32
CA PHE A 218 -21.22 -2.93 5.38
C PHE A 218 -20.34 -4.12 5.79
N VAL A 219 -19.96 -4.21 7.07
CA VAL A 219 -19.17 -5.35 7.58
C VAL A 219 -19.93 -6.66 7.47
N ALA A 220 -21.25 -6.65 7.74
CA ALA A 220 -22.10 -7.83 7.57
C ALA A 220 -22.19 -8.26 6.10
N ASP A 221 -22.36 -7.29 5.20
CA ASP A 221 -22.43 -7.54 3.75
C ASP A 221 -21.10 -8.10 3.21
N VAL A 222 -19.96 -7.53 3.61
CA VAL A 222 -18.62 -8.05 3.21
C VAL A 222 -18.44 -9.49 3.73
N LYS A 223 -18.84 -9.78 4.97
CA LYS A 223 -18.76 -11.14 5.51
C LYS A 223 -19.66 -12.13 4.75
N ALA A 224 -20.82 -11.68 4.28
CA ALA A 224 -21.72 -12.51 3.46
C ALA A 224 -21.14 -12.83 2.09
N LEU A 225 -20.29 -11.96 1.52
CA LEU A 225 -19.54 -12.22 0.29
C LEU A 225 -18.45 -13.29 0.45
N ASN A 226 -18.06 -13.59 1.70
CA ASN A 226 -17.05 -14.62 2.05
C ASN A 226 -15.71 -14.47 1.30
N PRO A 227 -15.05 -13.29 1.31
CA PRO A 227 -13.74 -13.13 0.69
C PRO A 227 -12.69 -14.03 1.34
N LYS A 228 -11.63 -14.38 0.59
CA LYS A 228 -10.57 -15.30 1.03
C LYS A 228 -9.91 -14.86 2.36
N ASP A 229 -9.56 -13.59 2.48
CA ASP A 229 -8.93 -13.02 3.68
C ASP A 229 -9.24 -11.53 3.83
N VAL A 230 -9.51 -11.08 5.07
CA VAL A 230 -9.88 -9.69 5.37
C VAL A 230 -9.20 -9.20 6.64
N ALA A 231 -8.42 -8.14 6.52
CA ALA A 231 -7.89 -7.38 7.65
C ALA A 231 -8.74 -6.14 7.90
N TRP A 232 -9.46 -6.12 9.01
CA TRP A 232 -10.22 -4.96 9.45
C TRP A 232 -9.32 -4.03 10.25
N LYS A 233 -9.21 -2.77 9.81
CA LYS A 233 -8.42 -1.77 10.54
C LYS A 233 -9.02 -1.46 11.91
N ASN A 234 -8.16 -1.24 12.91
CA ASN A 234 -8.60 -0.88 14.26
C ASN A 234 -9.50 0.34 14.30
N SER A 235 -9.24 1.35 13.46
CA SER A 235 -10.08 2.53 13.34
C SER A 235 -11.52 2.19 12.96
N LEU A 236 -11.74 1.19 12.10
CA LEU A 236 -13.06 0.70 11.73
C LEU A 236 -13.70 -0.07 12.89
N LEU A 237 -12.97 -1.01 13.49
CA LEU A 237 -13.47 -1.81 14.61
C LEU A 237 -13.91 -0.95 15.80
N LEU A 238 -13.15 0.11 16.09
CA LEU A 238 -13.51 1.07 17.14
C LEU A 238 -14.70 1.95 16.76
N PHE A 239 -14.83 2.29 15.48
CA PHE A 239 -15.93 3.12 15.00
C PHE A 239 -17.27 2.40 15.13
N ILE A 240 -17.33 1.11 14.80
CA ILE A 240 -18.59 0.32 14.90
C ILE A 240 -19.00 0.01 16.34
N LYS A 241 -18.09 0.15 17.33
CA LYS A 241 -18.40 0.01 18.75
C LYS A 241 -19.11 1.22 19.35
N LYS A 242 -19.14 2.35 18.63
CA LYS A 242 -19.87 3.54 19.08
C LYS A 242 -21.38 3.26 19.04
N PRO A 243 -22.10 3.74 20.07
CA PRO A 243 -23.56 3.61 20.13
C PRO A 243 -24.25 4.33 18.96
#